data_e06aef9785e04bb4a6d12072176abdfd
#
_entry.id   e06aef9785e04bb4a6d12072176abdfd
#
_cell.length_a   1.000
_cell.length_b   1.000
_cell.length_c   1.000
_cell.angle_alpha   90.00
_cell.angle_beta   90.00
_cell.angle_gamma   90.00
#
_symmetry.space_group_name_H-M   'P 1'
#
loop_
_entity.id
_entity.type
_entity.pdbx_description
1 polymer ?
#
loop_
_entity_poly.entity_id
_entity_poly.type
_entity_poly.pdbx_seq_one_letter_code
_entity_poly.pdbx_strand_id
1 'polypeptide(L)'
;MVASVRATGASGRTIKVALLCESNVVEEQEWKITSDDWQREIRLAHEPTTNGVVCYTVRAETLEGELFDDNNVWRADVAVSDDRINVLLVDHAPRWEFRYLRNLFFGRDKSVHLQSWLVQPDQVSGGATVELPPASAGRKFGDAESGGWPKGREEWRAFDVIILGDLNPQTLTPQVQEEIRTCVADRGALLVLI
;
A
#
# COMPACT_ATOMS: atom_id res chain seq x y z
N MET A 1 11.85 0.08 -9.92
CA MET A 1 13.00 -0.77 -10.27
C MET A 1 14.20 0.12 -10.55
N VAL A 2 15.43 -0.30 -10.21
CA VAL A 2 16.66 0.44 -10.53
C VAL A 2 17.51 -0.46 -11.40
N ALA A 3 17.88 0.03 -12.57
CA ALA A 3 18.73 -0.67 -13.52
C ALA A 3 20.05 0.10 -13.72
N SER A 4 21.17 -0.59 -13.70
CA SER A 4 22.46 -0.02 -14.07
C SER A 4 22.75 -0.36 -15.53
N VAL A 5 22.84 0.66 -16.37
CA VAL A 5 23.11 0.52 -17.79
C VAL A 5 24.52 1.03 -18.08
N ARG A 6 25.32 0.25 -18.80
CA ARG A 6 26.67 0.60 -19.23
C ARG A 6 26.79 0.49 -20.75
N ALA A 7 27.40 1.48 -21.38
CA ALA A 7 27.69 1.49 -22.80
C ALA A 7 29.16 1.89 -23.01
N THR A 8 29.86 1.14 -23.87
CA THR A 8 31.27 1.37 -24.20
C THR A 8 31.42 1.66 -25.69
N GLY A 9 32.21 2.69 -26.06
CA GLY A 9 32.48 3.05 -27.44
C GLY A 9 31.28 3.65 -28.19
N ALA A 10 30.27 4.14 -27.49
CA ALA A 10 29.01 4.66 -28.06
C ALA A 10 28.81 6.16 -27.82
N SER A 11 29.88 6.90 -27.54
CA SER A 11 29.80 8.34 -27.26
C SER A 11 29.09 9.11 -28.36
N GLY A 12 28.18 10.02 -27.97
CA GLY A 12 27.39 10.85 -28.88
C GLY A 12 26.08 10.19 -29.37
N ARG A 13 25.89 8.90 -29.13
CA ARG A 13 24.64 8.18 -29.47
C ARG A 13 23.58 8.35 -28.39
N THR A 14 22.38 7.98 -28.73
CA THR A 14 21.24 7.93 -27.80
C THR A 14 20.84 6.48 -27.59
N ILE A 15 20.51 6.11 -26.35
CA ILE A 15 20.03 4.79 -25.98
C ILE A 15 18.64 4.91 -25.33
N LYS A 16 17.73 4.04 -25.72
CA LYS A 16 16.42 3.88 -25.09
C LYS A 16 16.42 2.69 -24.17
N VAL A 17 15.87 2.90 -22.98
CA VAL A 17 15.70 1.85 -21.99
C VAL A 17 14.23 1.76 -21.63
N ALA A 18 13.63 0.59 -21.84
CA ALA A 18 12.23 0.33 -21.60
C ALA A 18 12.04 -0.65 -20.46
N LEU A 19 11.04 -0.39 -19.63
CA LEU A 19 10.46 -1.35 -18.71
C LEU A 19 9.22 -1.98 -19.35
N LEU A 20 9.21 -3.29 -19.40
CA LEU A 20 8.06 -4.05 -19.86
C LEU A 20 7.46 -4.80 -18.67
N CYS A 21 6.14 -4.78 -18.58
CA CYS A 21 5.34 -5.63 -17.70
C CYS A 21 4.69 -6.69 -18.58
N GLU A 22 5.01 -7.97 -18.34
CA GLU A 22 4.71 -9.06 -19.28
C GLU A 22 5.35 -8.78 -20.65
N SER A 23 4.56 -8.35 -21.61
CA SER A 23 5.04 -7.98 -22.96
C SER A 23 4.75 -6.53 -23.33
N ASN A 24 4.13 -5.75 -22.42
CA ASN A 24 3.72 -4.37 -22.67
C ASN A 24 4.75 -3.40 -22.13
N VAL A 25 5.16 -2.43 -22.94
CA VAL A 25 6.01 -1.32 -22.48
C VAL A 25 5.17 -0.44 -21.53
N VAL A 26 5.62 -0.31 -20.28
CA VAL A 26 4.95 0.47 -19.25
C VAL A 26 5.68 1.77 -18.93
N GLU A 27 6.99 1.81 -19.20
CA GLU A 27 7.80 3.01 -19.10
C GLU A 27 8.96 2.93 -20.08
N GLU A 28 9.32 4.06 -20.70
CA GLU A 28 10.47 4.18 -21.57
C GLU A 28 11.22 5.49 -21.28
N GLN A 29 12.53 5.42 -21.23
CA GLN A 29 13.40 6.58 -21.02
C GLN A 29 14.51 6.60 -22.07
N GLU A 30 14.86 7.80 -22.52
CA GLU A 30 15.89 8.02 -23.54
C GLU A 30 17.06 8.80 -22.93
N TRP A 31 18.29 8.32 -23.18
CA TRP A 31 19.50 8.91 -22.62
C TRP A 31 20.57 9.11 -23.66
N LYS A 32 21.21 10.29 -23.64
CA LYS A 32 22.37 10.55 -24.48
C LYS A 32 23.63 10.02 -23.82
N ILE A 33 24.39 9.21 -24.55
CA ILE A 33 25.68 8.67 -24.12
C ILE A 33 26.73 9.77 -24.29
N THR A 34 27.34 10.22 -23.19
CA THR A 34 28.23 11.38 -23.18
C THR A 34 29.71 11.06 -23.13
N SER A 35 30.05 9.78 -22.94
CA SER A 35 31.44 9.30 -22.86
C SER A 35 31.58 7.91 -23.45
N ASP A 36 32.82 7.51 -23.79
CA ASP A 36 33.08 6.16 -24.32
C ASP A 36 32.96 5.04 -23.29
N ASP A 37 33.07 5.34 -22.00
CA ASP A 37 32.71 4.46 -20.91
C ASP A 37 31.62 5.14 -20.10
N TRP A 38 30.39 5.01 -20.59
CA TRP A 38 29.21 5.60 -19.97
C TRP A 38 28.50 4.57 -19.11
N GLN A 39 28.17 4.97 -17.88
CA GLN A 39 27.36 4.18 -16.96
C GLN A 39 26.34 5.07 -16.27
N ARG A 40 25.12 4.56 -16.11
CA ARG A 40 24.05 5.27 -15.43
C ARG A 40 23.10 4.32 -14.71
N GLU A 41 22.68 4.73 -13.52
CA GLU A 41 21.52 4.15 -12.84
C GLU A 41 20.26 4.83 -13.35
N ILE A 42 19.33 4.01 -13.84
CA ILE A 42 18.04 4.42 -14.37
C ILE A 42 16.95 3.89 -13.42
N ARG A 43 16.07 4.78 -12.99
CA ARG A 43 14.92 4.42 -12.17
C ARG A 43 13.71 4.32 -13.08
N LEU A 44 13.11 3.13 -13.08
CA LEU A 44 11.90 2.80 -13.82
C LEU A 44 10.81 2.44 -12.81
N ALA A 45 9.62 3.04 -12.95
CA ALA A 45 8.50 2.88 -12.04
C ALA A 45 7.28 2.32 -12.77
N HIS A 46 6.60 1.37 -12.14
CA HIS A 46 5.31 0.88 -12.59
C HIS A 46 4.50 0.44 -11.37
N GLU A 47 3.22 0.74 -11.35
CA GLU A 47 2.27 0.31 -10.33
C GLU A 47 1.39 -0.79 -10.92
N PRO A 48 1.62 -2.06 -10.56
CA PRO A 48 0.81 -3.17 -11.07
C PRO A 48 -0.60 -3.10 -10.50
N THR A 49 -1.58 -3.45 -11.32
CA THR A 49 -3.02 -3.42 -10.95
C THR A 49 -3.57 -4.79 -10.56
N THR A 50 -2.79 -5.84 -10.71
CA THR A 50 -3.20 -7.23 -10.44
C THR A 50 -2.25 -7.90 -9.47
N ASN A 51 -2.80 -8.68 -8.54
CA ASN A 51 -2.02 -9.51 -7.64
C ASN A 51 -1.52 -10.76 -8.35
N GLY A 52 -0.37 -11.28 -7.92
CA GLY A 52 0.25 -12.48 -8.46
C GLY A 52 1.72 -12.29 -8.79
N VAL A 53 2.30 -13.23 -9.49
CA VAL A 53 3.67 -13.11 -9.98
C VAL A 53 3.64 -12.41 -11.34
N VAL A 54 4.30 -11.27 -11.43
CA VAL A 54 4.38 -10.44 -12.64
C VAL A 54 5.82 -10.45 -13.15
N CYS A 55 6.01 -10.77 -14.42
CA CYS A 55 7.32 -10.75 -15.07
C CYS A 55 7.64 -9.36 -15.59
N TYR A 56 8.69 -8.76 -15.06
CA TYR A 56 9.24 -7.51 -15.56
C TYR A 56 10.48 -7.76 -16.41
N THR A 57 10.56 -7.03 -17.52
CA THR A 57 11.73 -7.04 -18.40
C THR A 57 12.26 -5.61 -18.54
N VAL A 58 13.52 -5.39 -18.23
CA VAL A 58 14.25 -4.17 -18.60
C VAL A 58 14.97 -4.47 -19.88
N ARG A 59 14.77 -3.64 -20.89
CA ARG A 59 15.39 -3.80 -22.20
C ARG A 59 16.03 -2.49 -22.64
N ALA A 60 17.32 -2.55 -22.96
CA ALA A 60 18.03 -1.48 -23.65
C ALA A 60 17.93 -1.71 -25.16
N GLU A 61 17.81 -0.63 -25.94
CA GLU A 61 17.83 -0.69 -27.40
C GLU A 61 19.22 -1.10 -27.87
N THR A 62 19.27 -2.05 -28.82
CA THR A 62 20.54 -2.47 -29.47
C THR A 62 21.10 -1.33 -30.30
N LEU A 63 22.32 -0.96 -30.05
CA LEU A 63 23.01 0.11 -30.81
C LEU A 63 23.66 -0.48 -32.08
N GLU A 64 23.68 0.31 -33.16
CA GLU A 64 24.32 -0.10 -34.41
C GLU A 64 25.80 -0.44 -34.18
N GLY A 65 26.22 -1.63 -34.60
CA GLY A 65 27.60 -2.13 -34.42
C GLY A 65 27.87 -2.77 -33.07
N GLU A 66 26.85 -2.98 -32.25
CA GLU A 66 26.94 -3.76 -31.02
C GLU A 66 27.22 -5.24 -31.35
N LEU A 67 28.23 -5.82 -30.69
CA LEU A 67 28.67 -7.19 -30.94
C LEU A 67 27.86 -8.24 -30.15
N PHE A 68 27.26 -7.81 -29.04
CA PHE A 68 26.51 -8.67 -28.12
C PHE A 68 25.24 -7.94 -27.69
N ASP A 69 24.08 -8.50 -28.01
CA ASP A 69 22.76 -7.95 -27.64
C ASP A 69 22.07 -8.77 -26.53
N ASP A 70 22.60 -9.92 -26.17
CA ASP A 70 22.05 -10.78 -25.11
C ASP A 70 22.05 -10.10 -23.73
N ASN A 71 22.98 -9.18 -23.49
CA ASN A 71 23.10 -8.43 -22.25
C ASN A 71 22.18 -7.20 -22.17
N ASN A 72 21.46 -6.89 -23.24
CA ASN A 72 20.55 -5.77 -23.31
C ASN A 72 19.17 -6.07 -22.68
N VAL A 73 18.96 -7.28 -22.23
CA VAL A 73 17.70 -7.72 -21.66
C VAL A 73 17.91 -8.34 -20.27
N TRP A 74 17.22 -7.82 -19.28
CA TRP A 74 17.19 -8.37 -17.94
C TRP A 74 15.75 -8.64 -17.52
N ARG A 75 15.50 -9.79 -16.86
CA ARG A 75 14.17 -10.21 -16.42
C ARG A 75 14.13 -10.45 -14.94
N ALA A 76 13.01 -10.10 -14.30
CA ALA A 76 12.72 -10.42 -12.93
C ALA A 76 11.24 -10.75 -12.74
N ASP A 77 10.98 -11.79 -11.98
CA ASP A 77 9.65 -12.10 -11.50
C ASP A 77 9.45 -11.40 -10.16
N VAL A 78 8.38 -10.61 -10.06
CA VAL A 78 8.03 -9.83 -8.88
C VAL A 78 6.69 -10.33 -8.36
N ALA A 79 6.69 -10.81 -7.12
CA ALA A 79 5.44 -11.12 -6.43
C ALA A 79 4.74 -9.80 -6.04
N VAL A 80 3.56 -9.59 -6.59
CA VAL A 80 2.67 -8.47 -6.26
C VAL A 80 1.58 -8.99 -5.34
N SER A 81 1.52 -8.42 -4.15
CA SER A 81 0.52 -8.75 -3.15
C SER A 81 -0.15 -7.47 -2.67
N ASP A 82 -1.45 -7.53 -2.44
CA ASP A 82 -2.22 -6.47 -1.78
C ASP A 82 -2.38 -6.78 -0.29
N ASP A 83 -1.46 -7.55 0.29
CA ASP A 83 -1.42 -7.85 1.71
C ASP A 83 -1.13 -6.57 2.50
N ARG A 84 -2.19 -5.96 2.96
CA ARG A 84 -2.13 -4.78 3.83
C ARG A 84 -2.44 -5.19 5.25
N ILE A 85 -1.83 -4.50 6.19
CA ILE A 85 -2.16 -4.63 7.61
C ILE A 85 -3.53 -3.97 7.82
N ASN A 86 -4.53 -4.75 8.21
CA ASN A 86 -5.86 -4.25 8.50
C ASN A 86 -5.90 -3.70 9.93
N VAL A 87 -6.07 -2.40 10.05
CA VAL A 87 -6.09 -1.68 11.33
C VAL A 87 -7.50 -1.20 11.64
N LEU A 88 -8.02 -1.56 12.80
CA LEU A 88 -9.22 -0.99 13.38
C LEU A 88 -8.83 0.05 14.43
N LEU A 89 -9.17 1.31 14.21
CA LEU A 89 -8.95 2.40 15.16
C LEU A 89 -10.29 2.91 15.67
N VAL A 90 -10.53 2.78 16.98
CA VAL A 90 -11.78 3.24 17.61
C VAL A 90 -11.45 4.16 18.77
N ASP A 91 -12.11 5.31 18.79
CA ASP A 91 -12.00 6.27 19.90
C ASP A 91 -13.39 6.87 20.23
N HIS A 92 -13.53 7.38 21.45
CA HIS A 92 -14.77 8.01 21.86
C HIS A 92 -14.95 9.40 21.25
N ALA A 93 -13.90 10.21 21.28
CA ALA A 93 -13.91 11.61 20.85
C ALA A 93 -12.69 11.91 19.93
N PRO A 94 -12.74 13.01 19.13
CA PRO A 94 -11.67 13.33 18.19
C PRO A 94 -10.42 13.90 18.89
N ARG A 95 -9.78 13.08 19.73
CA ARG A 95 -8.55 13.42 20.43
C ARG A 95 -7.35 13.56 19.46
N TRP A 96 -6.24 14.11 19.94
CA TRP A 96 -5.01 14.27 19.17
C TRP A 96 -4.47 12.95 18.64
N GLU A 97 -4.43 11.93 19.49
CA GLU A 97 -3.94 10.60 19.19
C GLU A 97 -4.72 9.99 18.02
N PHE A 98 -6.07 10.05 18.09
CA PHE A 98 -6.92 9.57 17.00
C PHE A 98 -6.63 10.29 15.68
N ARG A 99 -6.56 11.64 15.70
CA ARG A 99 -6.30 12.44 14.49
C ARG A 99 -4.93 12.13 13.90
N TYR A 100 -3.91 12.00 14.76
CA TYR A 100 -2.56 11.69 14.33
C TYR A 100 -2.45 10.30 13.68
N LEU A 101 -2.98 9.27 14.36
CA LEU A 101 -2.98 7.89 13.85
C LEU A 101 -3.80 7.75 12.57
N ARG A 102 -4.98 8.37 12.51
CA ARG A 102 -5.78 8.40 11.30
C ARG A 102 -5.03 9.04 10.12
N ASN A 103 -4.38 10.17 10.34
CA ASN A 103 -3.60 10.84 9.29
C ASN A 103 -2.37 10.04 8.88
N LEU A 104 -1.74 9.35 9.80
CA LEU A 104 -0.60 8.46 9.53
C LEU A 104 -1.02 7.29 8.65
N PHE A 105 -1.98 6.51 9.11
CA PHE A 105 -2.38 5.27 8.44
C PHE A 105 -3.21 5.49 7.17
N PHE A 106 -4.05 6.50 7.14
CA PHE A 106 -4.86 6.79 5.95
C PHE A 106 -4.09 7.56 4.88
N GLY A 107 -3.30 8.57 5.29
CA GLY A 107 -2.69 9.53 4.38
C GLY A 107 -1.28 9.19 3.93
N ARG A 108 -0.48 8.52 4.76
CA ARG A 108 0.97 8.36 4.54
C ARG A 108 1.40 6.92 4.33
N ASP A 109 0.83 5.99 5.09
CA ASP A 109 1.24 4.58 5.03
C ASP A 109 0.25 3.77 4.21
N LYS A 110 0.62 3.49 2.96
CA LYS A 110 -0.22 2.71 2.05
C LYS A 110 -0.15 1.20 2.28
N SER A 111 0.72 0.74 3.16
CA SER A 111 0.76 -0.67 3.59
C SER A 111 -0.35 -1.00 4.60
N VAL A 112 -1.08 0.02 5.06
CA VAL A 112 -2.16 -0.11 6.04
C VAL A 112 -3.51 0.12 5.38
N HIS A 113 -4.45 -0.78 5.65
CA HIS A 113 -5.87 -0.59 5.40
C HIS A 113 -6.55 -0.20 6.70
N LEU A 114 -6.86 1.08 6.84
CA LEU A 114 -7.46 1.64 8.04
C LEU A 114 -8.98 1.59 7.97
N GLN A 115 -9.60 1.10 9.04
CA GLN A 115 -11.00 1.36 9.38
C GLN A 115 -11.02 2.14 10.70
N SER A 116 -11.63 3.31 10.71
CA SER A 116 -11.68 4.17 11.89
C SER A 116 -13.13 4.49 12.26
N TRP A 117 -13.44 4.34 13.55
CA TRP A 117 -14.72 4.69 14.09
C TRP A 117 -14.56 5.67 15.25
N LEU A 118 -15.22 6.80 15.15
CA LEU A 118 -15.33 7.80 16.18
C LEU A 118 -16.76 7.74 16.76
N VAL A 119 -16.87 7.34 18.03
CA VAL A 119 -18.18 7.08 18.67
C VAL A 119 -18.99 8.36 18.80
N GLN A 120 -18.33 9.46 19.19
CA GLN A 120 -18.90 10.80 19.27
C GLN A 120 -18.10 11.76 18.39
N PRO A 121 -18.37 11.82 17.09
CA PRO A 121 -17.73 12.82 16.22
C PRO A 121 -18.18 14.21 16.61
N ASP A 122 -17.29 15.22 16.46
CA ASP A 122 -17.66 16.63 16.58
C ASP A 122 -18.75 16.94 15.55
N GLN A 123 -19.99 17.08 16.01
CA GLN A 123 -21.09 17.47 15.14
C GLN A 123 -21.12 18.99 15.04
N VAL A 124 -20.87 19.49 13.85
CA VAL A 124 -21.22 20.89 13.54
C VAL A 124 -22.74 20.91 13.39
N SER A 125 -23.43 21.66 14.26
CA SER A 125 -24.88 21.78 14.29
C SER A 125 -25.41 22.12 12.89
N GLY A 126 -26.23 21.24 12.30
CA GLY A 126 -26.92 21.46 11.01
C GLY A 126 -26.45 20.57 9.83
N GLY A 127 -25.46 19.71 9.99
CA GLY A 127 -25.09 18.72 8.97
C GLY A 127 -26.02 17.50 8.98
N ALA A 128 -26.37 16.99 7.80
CA ALA A 128 -27.04 15.69 7.69
C ALA A 128 -26.14 14.61 8.28
N THR A 129 -26.65 13.81 9.22
CA THR A 129 -25.97 12.62 9.73
C THR A 129 -25.90 11.59 8.61
N VAL A 130 -24.72 11.41 8.03
CA VAL A 130 -24.48 10.30 7.10
C VAL A 130 -24.37 9.02 7.94
N GLU A 131 -25.25 8.07 7.70
CA GLU A 131 -25.16 6.76 8.35
C GLU A 131 -24.01 5.99 7.73
N LEU A 132 -22.91 5.87 8.48
CA LEU A 132 -21.71 5.16 8.04
C LEU A 132 -21.89 3.65 8.26
N PRO A 133 -21.39 2.81 7.36
CA PRO A 133 -21.41 1.37 7.54
C PRO A 133 -20.47 0.93 8.67
N PRO A 134 -20.70 -0.26 9.25
CA PRO A 134 -19.82 -0.82 10.26
C PRO A 134 -18.41 -1.06 9.71
N ALA A 135 -17.43 -1.12 10.60
CA ALA A 135 -16.05 -1.41 10.23
C ALA A 135 -15.93 -2.81 9.61
N SER A 136 -15.17 -2.89 8.51
CA SER A 136 -14.92 -4.14 7.79
C SER A 136 -13.58 -4.06 7.05
N ALA A 137 -12.74 -5.08 7.21
CA ALA A 137 -11.49 -5.20 6.47
C ALA A 137 -11.72 -5.47 4.97
N GLY A 138 -12.89 -5.98 4.59
CA GLY A 138 -13.26 -6.20 3.20
C GLY A 138 -13.75 -4.96 2.45
N ARG A 139 -13.82 -3.78 3.09
CA ARG A 139 -14.22 -2.53 2.43
C ARG A 139 -13.16 -2.07 1.44
N LYS A 140 -13.61 -1.28 0.46
CA LYS A 140 -12.71 -0.71 -0.56
C LYS A 140 -11.62 0.11 0.12
N PHE A 141 -10.39 -0.03 -0.37
CA PHE A 141 -9.28 0.80 0.07
C PHE A 141 -9.60 2.29 -0.14
N GLY A 142 -9.35 3.08 0.90
CA GLY A 142 -9.70 4.51 0.92
C GLY A 142 -11.00 4.82 1.68
N ASP A 143 -11.87 3.84 1.92
CA ASP A 143 -13.08 3.99 2.74
C ASP A 143 -12.75 3.74 4.22
N ALA A 144 -12.11 4.71 4.87
CA ALA A 144 -11.63 4.53 6.24
C ALA A 144 -12.70 4.72 7.32
N GLU A 145 -13.72 5.56 7.10
CA GLU A 145 -14.69 5.93 8.13
C GLU A 145 -15.76 4.88 8.31
N SER A 146 -16.02 4.53 9.57
CA SER A 146 -16.99 3.51 9.97
C SER A 146 -17.97 4.06 11.00
N GLY A 147 -19.18 3.50 11.07
CA GLY A 147 -20.24 3.90 11.99
C GLY A 147 -20.47 2.94 13.17
N GLY A 148 -19.63 1.93 13.33
CA GLY A 148 -19.77 0.94 14.40
C GLY A 148 -18.78 -0.20 14.33
N TRP A 149 -18.89 -1.14 15.25
CA TRP A 149 -18.06 -2.34 15.34
C TRP A 149 -18.22 -3.25 14.12
N PRO A 150 -17.21 -4.09 13.82
CA PRO A 150 -17.33 -5.14 12.82
C PRO A 150 -18.51 -6.07 13.10
N LYS A 151 -19.18 -6.54 12.04
CA LYS A 151 -20.33 -7.46 12.16
C LYS A 151 -19.87 -8.89 11.98
N GLY A 152 -20.01 -9.67 13.04
CA GLY A 152 -19.71 -11.09 13.02
C GLY A 152 -18.22 -11.42 13.15
N ARG A 153 -17.97 -12.67 13.55
CA ARG A 153 -16.62 -13.15 13.91
C ARG A 153 -15.60 -13.07 12.79
N GLU A 154 -16.01 -13.31 11.55
CA GLU A 154 -15.11 -13.28 10.39
C GLU A 154 -14.57 -11.88 10.13
N GLU A 155 -15.39 -10.85 10.26
CA GLU A 155 -14.97 -9.46 10.10
C GLU A 155 -13.99 -9.03 11.20
N TRP A 156 -14.25 -9.45 12.45
CA TRP A 156 -13.31 -9.20 13.55
C TRP A 156 -11.95 -9.87 13.29
N ARG A 157 -11.96 -11.09 12.79
CA ARG A 157 -10.75 -11.84 12.48
C ARG A 157 -9.96 -11.28 11.32
N ALA A 158 -10.53 -10.42 10.51
CA ALA A 158 -9.85 -9.80 9.39
C ALA A 158 -8.92 -8.63 9.80
N PHE A 159 -9.01 -8.17 11.05
CA PHE A 159 -8.13 -7.12 11.56
C PHE A 159 -6.87 -7.71 12.22
N ASP A 160 -5.72 -7.16 11.84
CA ASP A 160 -4.41 -7.54 12.38
C ASP A 160 -4.02 -6.70 13.59
N VAL A 161 -4.52 -5.45 13.64
CA VAL A 161 -4.28 -4.51 14.74
C VAL A 161 -5.60 -3.85 15.14
N ILE A 162 -5.87 -3.84 16.44
CA ILE A 162 -7.02 -3.15 17.05
C ILE A 162 -6.47 -2.09 17.99
N ILE A 163 -6.77 -0.83 17.71
CA ILE A 163 -6.35 0.32 18.52
C ILE A 163 -7.60 0.92 19.17
N LEU A 164 -7.64 0.92 20.47
CA LEU A 164 -8.73 1.47 21.26
C LEU A 164 -8.26 2.72 22.02
N GLY A 165 -8.96 3.81 21.78
CA GLY A 165 -8.79 5.03 22.57
C GLY A 165 -9.62 5.04 23.86
N ASP A 166 -9.93 6.23 24.35
CA ASP A 166 -10.67 6.44 25.60
C ASP A 166 -12.16 6.12 25.42
N LEU A 167 -12.48 4.83 25.36
CA LEU A 167 -13.84 4.35 25.11
C LEU A 167 -14.68 4.29 26.40
N ASN A 168 -15.92 4.75 26.31
CA ASN A 168 -16.89 4.55 27.35
C ASN A 168 -17.18 3.04 27.54
N PRO A 169 -17.28 2.53 28.80
CA PRO A 169 -17.63 1.15 29.08
C PRO A 169 -18.93 0.66 28.39
N GLN A 170 -19.86 1.56 28.12
CA GLN A 170 -21.09 1.23 27.37
C GLN A 170 -20.82 0.86 25.92
N THR A 171 -19.76 1.38 25.33
CA THR A 171 -19.32 1.07 23.96
C THR A 171 -18.61 -0.29 23.90
N LEU A 172 -17.86 -0.64 24.94
CA LEU A 172 -17.17 -1.91 25.11
C LEU A 172 -18.08 -2.96 25.79
N THR A 173 -19.12 -3.39 25.11
CA THR A 173 -20.02 -4.42 25.65
C THR A 173 -19.26 -5.73 25.91
N PRO A 174 -19.77 -6.62 26.79
CA PRO A 174 -19.14 -7.93 27.03
C PRO A 174 -18.93 -8.75 25.76
N GLN A 175 -19.83 -8.64 24.80
CA GLN A 175 -19.69 -9.30 23.49
C GLN A 175 -18.51 -8.76 22.71
N VAL A 176 -18.35 -7.43 22.62
CA VAL A 176 -17.21 -6.79 21.95
C VAL A 176 -15.88 -7.16 22.61
N GLN A 177 -15.86 -7.18 23.95
CA GLN A 177 -14.66 -7.60 24.69
C GLN A 177 -14.27 -9.05 24.37
N GLU A 178 -15.25 -9.94 24.26
CA GLU A 178 -15.00 -11.35 23.90
C GLU A 178 -14.51 -11.51 22.46
N GLU A 179 -15.03 -10.74 21.51
CA GLU A 179 -14.53 -10.78 20.13
C GLU A 179 -13.09 -10.26 20.05
N ILE A 180 -12.76 -9.17 20.74
CA ILE A 180 -11.40 -8.65 20.83
C ILE A 180 -10.46 -9.68 21.48
N ARG A 181 -10.88 -10.28 22.59
CA ARG A 181 -10.11 -11.34 23.25
C ARG A 181 -9.81 -12.50 22.32
N THR A 182 -10.82 -12.93 21.55
CA THR A 182 -10.68 -14.01 20.56
C THR A 182 -9.70 -13.63 19.44
N CYS A 183 -9.76 -12.38 18.94
CA CYS A 183 -8.82 -11.92 17.92
C CYS A 183 -7.37 -11.95 18.43
N VAL A 184 -7.14 -11.52 19.67
CA VAL A 184 -5.80 -11.50 20.27
C VAL A 184 -5.33 -12.92 20.60
N ALA A 185 -6.15 -13.72 21.30
CA ALA A 185 -5.73 -15.02 21.83
C ALA A 185 -5.63 -16.11 20.74
N ASP A 186 -6.60 -16.17 19.80
CA ASP A 186 -6.71 -17.27 18.85
C ASP A 186 -6.01 -16.94 17.52
N ARG A 187 -5.93 -15.66 17.16
CA ARG A 187 -5.36 -15.25 15.88
C ARG A 187 -4.01 -14.50 16.01
N GLY A 188 -3.67 -13.99 17.18
CA GLY A 188 -2.46 -13.22 17.39
C GLY A 188 -2.56 -11.77 16.91
N ALA A 189 -3.76 -11.20 16.82
CA ALA A 189 -3.94 -9.79 16.53
C ALA A 189 -3.33 -8.92 17.66
N LEU A 190 -2.79 -7.76 17.29
CA LEU A 190 -2.24 -6.80 18.25
C LEU A 190 -3.35 -5.91 18.81
N LEU A 191 -3.49 -5.85 20.12
CA LEU A 191 -4.33 -4.86 20.79
C LEU A 191 -3.46 -3.74 21.37
N VAL A 192 -3.81 -2.50 21.03
CA VAL A 192 -3.16 -1.28 21.52
C VAL A 192 -4.20 -0.43 22.24
N LEU A 193 -3.89 0.01 23.43
CA LEU A 193 -4.71 0.96 24.22
C LEU A 193 -3.98 2.30 24.28
N ILE A 194 -4.68 3.40 23.99
CA ILE A 194 -4.12 4.76 23.96
C ILE A 194 -4.96 5.76 24.74
#